data_5ccd31b8d68038035acbfa7c7364d4ae
#
_entry.id   5ccd31b8d68038035acbfa7c7364d4ae
#
_cell.length_a   1.000
_cell.length_b   1.000
_cell.length_c   1.000
_cell.angle_alpha   90.00
_cell.angle_beta   90.00
_cell.angle_gamma   90.00
#
_symmetry.space_group_name_H-M   'P 1'
#
loop_
_entity.id
_entity.type
_entity.pdbx_description
1 polymer ?
#
loop_
_entity_poly.entity_id
_entity_poly.type
_entity_poly.pdbx_seq_one_letter_code
_entity_poly.pdbx_strand_id
1 'polypeptide(L)'
;MNYSFEGCITEKEYKTAVRQIFFNTPRSIIIKLICWISIIILLRVWYKENDPLYIAIMSSFIMLIILASEWLYGPFKLGREFKKSEKLRAPKKWILSDAGCEIGTDFMNIRYEWHEFSRVRKKGGLILLQMKNARSMYQIIPVRLLGTEADAIIADIEHKLKKSTAS
;
A
#
# COMPACT_ATOMS: atom_id res chain seq x y z
N MET A 1 6.71 13.77 -22.24
CA MET A 1 6.91 13.64 -20.78
C MET A 1 8.34 13.18 -20.54
N ASN A 2 9.15 13.99 -19.80
CA ASN A 2 10.52 13.60 -19.43
C ASN A 2 10.83 14.23 -18.07
N TYR A 3 10.59 13.46 -17.02
CA TYR A 3 10.89 13.87 -15.66
C TYR A 3 11.93 12.93 -15.05
N SER A 4 12.93 13.50 -14.39
CA SER A 4 13.95 12.74 -13.68
C SER A 4 14.11 13.33 -12.29
N PHE A 5 14.00 12.50 -11.27
CA PHE A 5 14.19 12.89 -9.88
C PHE A 5 14.84 11.77 -9.09
N GLU A 6 15.55 12.15 -8.05
CA GLU A 6 16.31 11.22 -7.22
C GLU A 6 16.04 11.48 -5.76
N GLY A 7 16.06 10.43 -4.96
CA GLY A 7 15.91 10.55 -3.51
C GLY A 7 15.69 9.22 -2.81
N CYS A 8 15.60 9.29 -1.49
CA CYS A 8 15.34 8.12 -0.64
C CYS A 8 13.89 8.13 -0.18
N ILE A 9 13.29 6.95 -0.04
CA ILE A 9 12.02 6.79 0.65
C ILE A 9 12.31 6.86 2.16
N THR A 10 11.57 7.66 2.90
CA THR A 10 11.70 7.73 4.36
C THR A 10 10.95 6.59 5.04
N GLU A 11 11.32 6.26 6.29
CA GLU A 11 10.60 5.26 7.10
C GLU A 11 9.11 5.58 7.22
N LYS A 12 8.75 6.87 7.39
CA LYS A 12 7.38 7.34 7.49
C LYS A 12 6.61 7.11 6.18
N GLU A 13 7.21 7.41 5.05
CA GLU A 13 6.64 7.21 3.72
C GLU A 13 6.43 5.72 3.43
N TYR A 14 7.41 4.88 3.75
CA TYR A 14 7.31 3.43 3.62
C TYR A 14 6.15 2.86 4.45
N LYS A 15 6.06 3.21 5.73
CA LYS A 15 4.96 2.80 6.61
C LYS A 15 3.60 3.25 6.07
N THR A 16 3.53 4.50 5.58
CA THR A 16 2.30 5.05 4.99
C THR A 16 1.89 4.29 3.75
N ALA A 17 2.84 4.00 2.85
CA ALA A 17 2.59 3.23 1.63
C ALA A 17 2.06 1.84 1.93
N VAL A 18 2.75 1.08 2.78
CA VAL A 18 2.35 -0.29 3.15
C VAL A 18 0.98 -0.29 3.82
N ARG A 19 0.71 0.66 4.71
CA ARG A 19 -0.60 0.79 5.36
C ARG A 19 -1.72 1.05 4.35
N GLN A 20 -1.49 1.88 3.34
CA GLN A 20 -2.48 2.17 2.30
C GLN A 20 -2.71 0.99 1.36
N ILE A 21 -1.66 0.25 1.04
CA ILE A 21 -1.71 -0.89 0.12
C ILE A 21 -2.42 -2.09 0.76
N PHE A 22 -2.08 -2.42 2.01
CA PHE A 22 -2.50 -3.67 2.63
C PHE A 22 -3.64 -3.53 3.63
N PHE A 23 -3.68 -2.46 4.43
CA PHE A 23 -4.61 -2.38 5.56
C PHE A 23 -5.90 -1.61 5.26
N ASN A 24 -5.87 -0.67 4.32
CA ASN A 24 -7.02 0.18 3.99
C ASN A 24 -7.67 -0.20 2.66
N THR A 25 -7.66 -1.48 2.30
CA THR A 25 -8.33 -1.97 1.11
C THR A 25 -9.72 -2.53 1.46
N PRO A 26 -10.73 -2.43 0.58
CA PRO A 26 -12.03 -3.06 0.80
C PRO A 26 -11.92 -4.56 1.10
N ARG A 27 -10.96 -5.24 0.46
CA ARG A 27 -10.68 -6.66 0.69
C ARG A 27 -10.24 -6.93 2.14
N SER A 28 -9.39 -6.08 2.71
CA SER A 28 -8.97 -6.20 4.11
C SER A 28 -10.15 -6.04 5.07
N ILE A 29 -11.06 -5.12 4.78
CA ILE A 29 -12.27 -4.91 5.58
C ILE A 29 -13.17 -6.15 5.52
N ILE A 30 -13.39 -6.72 4.35
CA ILE A 30 -14.20 -7.93 4.16
C ILE A 30 -13.60 -9.12 4.94
N ILE A 31 -12.28 -9.32 4.87
CA ILE A 31 -11.61 -10.38 5.61
C ILE A 31 -11.82 -10.20 7.12
N LYS A 32 -11.70 -8.99 7.64
CA LYS A 32 -11.94 -8.68 9.06
C LYS A 32 -13.38 -8.98 9.48
N LEU A 33 -14.35 -8.65 8.65
CA LEU A 33 -15.76 -8.99 8.89
C LEU A 33 -15.98 -10.50 8.92
N ILE A 34 -15.40 -11.24 7.98
CA ILE A 34 -15.48 -12.70 7.95
C ILE A 34 -14.84 -13.30 9.22
N CYS A 35 -13.67 -12.82 9.62
CA CYS A 35 -13.02 -13.27 10.87
C CYS A 35 -13.91 -13.00 12.09
N TRP A 36 -14.53 -11.82 12.17
CA TRP A 36 -15.42 -11.49 13.28
C TRP A 36 -16.64 -12.41 13.35
N ILE A 37 -17.31 -12.64 12.21
CA ILE A 37 -18.44 -13.57 12.11
C ILE A 37 -18.01 -14.98 12.53
N SER A 38 -16.83 -15.43 12.08
CA SER A 38 -16.29 -16.75 12.46
C SER A 38 -16.05 -16.87 13.97
N ILE A 39 -15.57 -15.81 14.62
CA ILE A 39 -15.39 -15.76 16.07
C ILE A 39 -16.73 -15.89 16.79
N ILE A 40 -17.78 -15.19 16.34
CA ILE A 40 -19.13 -15.30 16.90
C ILE A 40 -19.65 -16.74 16.81
N ILE A 41 -19.52 -17.37 15.64
CA ILE A 41 -19.97 -18.75 15.42
C ILE A 41 -19.22 -19.71 16.35
N LEU A 42 -17.89 -19.60 16.43
CA LEU A 42 -17.07 -20.44 17.31
C LEU A 42 -17.47 -20.28 18.78
N LEU A 43 -17.64 -19.07 19.27
CA LEU A 43 -18.07 -18.82 20.63
C LEU A 43 -19.47 -19.37 20.88
N ARG A 44 -20.38 -19.29 19.90
CA ARG A 44 -21.74 -19.86 20.02
C ARG A 44 -21.75 -21.38 20.12
N VAL A 45 -20.85 -22.05 19.40
CA VAL A 45 -20.71 -23.53 19.47
C VAL A 45 -20.14 -23.97 20.83
N TRP A 46 -19.16 -23.23 21.35
CA TRP A 46 -18.50 -23.59 22.64
C TRP A 46 -19.31 -23.24 23.87
N TYR A 47 -20.07 -22.14 23.80
CA TYR A 47 -20.85 -21.62 24.96
C TYR A 47 -22.35 -21.69 24.69
N LYS A 48 -22.86 -22.91 24.47
CA LYS A 48 -24.27 -23.17 24.10
C LYS A 48 -25.29 -22.61 25.07
N GLU A 49 -24.95 -22.54 26.35
CA GLU A 49 -25.85 -22.13 27.45
C GLU A 49 -25.75 -20.63 27.79
N ASN A 50 -24.82 -19.89 27.18
CA ASN A 50 -24.63 -18.48 27.50
C ASN A 50 -25.56 -17.55 26.69
N ASP A 51 -25.93 -16.45 27.34
CA ASP A 51 -26.71 -15.37 26.73
C ASP A 51 -26.03 -14.87 25.43
N PRO A 52 -26.81 -14.70 24.34
CA PRO A 52 -26.34 -14.11 23.10
C PRO A 52 -25.60 -12.78 23.31
N LEU A 53 -26.03 -11.97 24.29
CA LEU A 53 -25.39 -10.70 24.62
C LEU A 53 -23.96 -10.91 25.12
N TYR A 54 -23.73 -11.91 25.98
CA TYR A 54 -22.38 -12.25 26.46
C TYR A 54 -21.45 -12.64 25.31
N ILE A 55 -21.92 -13.46 24.37
CA ILE A 55 -21.16 -13.88 23.18
C ILE A 55 -20.81 -12.68 22.31
N ALA A 56 -21.76 -11.76 22.12
CA ALA A 56 -21.53 -10.54 21.34
C ALA A 56 -20.46 -9.63 21.97
N ILE A 57 -20.50 -9.46 23.29
CA ILE A 57 -19.51 -8.66 24.02
C ILE A 57 -18.13 -9.30 23.92
N MET A 58 -18.00 -10.60 24.16
CA MET A 58 -16.73 -11.32 24.13
C MET A 58 -16.12 -11.32 22.72
N SER A 59 -16.92 -11.54 21.67
CA SER A 59 -16.46 -11.50 20.28
C SER A 59 -15.98 -10.10 19.88
N SER A 60 -16.70 -9.06 20.33
CA SER A 60 -16.32 -7.67 20.08
C SER A 60 -15.02 -7.30 20.79
N PHE A 61 -14.81 -7.77 22.01
CA PHE A 61 -13.58 -7.55 22.76
C PHE A 61 -12.37 -8.24 22.11
N ILE A 62 -12.51 -9.48 21.67
CA ILE A 62 -11.47 -10.20 20.92
C ILE A 62 -11.12 -9.44 19.63
N MET A 63 -12.14 -8.99 18.89
CA MET A 63 -11.92 -8.24 17.66
C MET A 63 -11.23 -6.91 17.93
N LEU A 64 -11.55 -6.21 19.02
CA LEU A 64 -10.87 -4.99 19.43
C LEU A 64 -9.39 -5.23 19.70
N ILE A 65 -9.03 -6.32 20.37
CA ILE A 65 -7.64 -6.71 20.63
C ILE A 65 -6.89 -6.95 19.31
N ILE A 66 -7.51 -7.66 18.36
CA ILE A 66 -6.91 -7.91 17.04
C ILE A 66 -6.66 -6.60 16.31
N LEU A 67 -7.64 -5.69 16.26
CA LEU A 67 -7.50 -4.40 15.62
C LEU A 67 -6.44 -3.52 16.30
N ALA A 68 -6.41 -3.51 17.63
CA ALA A 68 -5.41 -2.79 18.40
C ALA A 68 -4.00 -3.33 18.14
N SER A 69 -3.85 -4.66 18.07
CA SER A 69 -2.57 -5.30 17.76
C SER A 69 -2.05 -4.92 16.37
N GLU A 70 -2.90 -4.90 15.34
CA GLU A 70 -2.53 -4.43 14.00
C GLU A 70 -2.11 -2.95 14.02
N TRP A 71 -2.82 -2.14 14.79
CA TRP A 71 -2.57 -0.70 14.84
C TRP A 71 -1.26 -0.36 15.57
N LEU A 72 -0.94 -1.08 16.64
CA LEU A 72 0.27 -0.87 17.44
C LEU A 72 1.48 -1.61 16.87
N TYR A 73 1.34 -2.89 16.55
CA TYR A 73 2.44 -3.75 16.14
C TYR A 73 2.82 -3.59 14.67
N GLY A 74 1.83 -3.31 13.81
CA GLY A 74 2.07 -3.13 12.37
C GLY A 74 3.12 -2.05 12.06
N PRO A 75 3.00 -0.80 12.55
CA PRO A 75 3.99 0.25 12.32
C PRO A 75 5.37 -0.06 12.89
N PHE A 76 5.43 -0.76 14.04
CA PHE A 76 6.70 -1.17 14.65
C PHE A 76 7.42 -2.21 13.78
N LYS A 77 6.71 -3.24 13.33
CA LYS A 77 7.25 -4.27 12.43
C LYS A 77 7.77 -3.65 11.13
N LEU A 78 6.97 -2.80 10.49
CA LEU A 78 7.35 -2.12 9.24
C LEU A 78 8.58 -1.23 9.41
N GLY A 79 8.68 -0.51 10.53
CA GLY A 79 9.87 0.28 10.84
C GLY A 79 11.12 -0.58 11.01
N ARG A 80 11.00 -1.74 11.66
CA ARG A 80 12.11 -2.67 11.82
C ARG A 80 12.54 -3.29 10.49
N GLU A 81 11.59 -3.65 9.62
CA GLU A 81 11.86 -4.15 8.27
C GLU A 81 12.57 -3.09 7.41
N PHE A 82 12.09 -1.85 7.45
CA PHE A 82 12.73 -0.75 6.74
C PHE A 82 14.17 -0.52 7.18
N LYS A 83 14.44 -0.51 8.50
CA LYS A 83 15.77 -0.33 9.04
C LYS A 83 16.73 -1.47 8.69
N LYS A 84 16.24 -2.69 8.58
CA LYS A 84 17.03 -3.87 8.22
C LYS A 84 17.33 -3.97 6.72
N SER A 85 16.47 -3.41 5.88
CA SER A 85 16.61 -3.53 4.43
C SER A 85 17.39 -2.35 3.84
N GLU A 86 18.61 -2.60 3.43
CA GLU A 86 19.43 -1.63 2.73
C GLU A 86 18.82 -1.21 1.39
N LYS A 87 18.21 -2.16 0.67
CA LYS A 87 17.51 -1.92 -0.59
C LYS A 87 16.33 -0.94 -0.48
N LEU A 88 15.65 -0.91 0.68
CA LEU A 88 14.54 0.04 0.90
C LEU A 88 15.05 1.45 1.19
N ARG A 89 16.23 1.57 1.80
CA ARG A 89 16.86 2.84 2.18
C ARG A 89 17.74 3.44 1.08
N ALA A 90 18.17 2.60 0.14
CA ALA A 90 19.00 3.06 -0.96
C ALA A 90 18.36 4.22 -1.74
N PRO A 91 19.14 5.19 -2.16
CA PRO A 91 18.67 6.23 -3.06
C PRO A 91 18.12 5.60 -4.34
N LYS A 92 17.03 6.16 -4.84
CA LYS A 92 16.37 5.71 -6.07
C LYS A 92 16.32 6.87 -7.03
N LYS A 93 16.57 6.56 -8.29
CA LYS A 93 16.38 7.47 -9.39
C LYS A 93 15.15 7.03 -10.17
N TRP A 94 14.18 7.91 -10.30
CA TRP A 94 13.00 7.67 -11.13
C TRP A 94 13.12 8.50 -12.40
N ILE A 95 12.89 7.86 -13.53
CA ILE A 95 12.82 8.50 -14.83
C ILE A 95 11.46 8.18 -15.43
N LEU A 96 10.62 9.21 -15.57
CA LEU A 96 9.33 9.10 -16.20
C LEU A 96 9.43 9.64 -17.61
N SER A 97 9.21 8.79 -18.61
CA SER A 97 9.32 9.13 -20.03
C SER A 97 8.01 8.81 -20.75
N ASP A 98 7.95 9.11 -22.04
CA ASP A 98 6.83 8.68 -22.87
C ASP A 98 6.72 7.17 -23.01
N ALA A 99 7.83 6.46 -22.90
CA ALA A 99 7.88 5.00 -23.01
C ALA A 99 7.48 4.28 -21.71
N GLY A 100 7.68 4.90 -20.54
CA GLY A 100 7.39 4.25 -19.27
C GLY A 100 8.06 4.90 -18.07
N CYS A 101 8.13 4.13 -16.98
CA CYS A 101 8.77 4.49 -15.73
C CYS A 101 10.01 3.61 -15.52
N GLU A 102 11.16 4.24 -15.36
CA GLU A 102 12.41 3.56 -15.03
C GLU A 102 12.80 3.88 -13.59
N ILE A 103 13.22 2.87 -12.86
CA ILE A 103 13.63 2.98 -11.45
C ILE A 103 15.01 2.39 -11.31
N GLY A 104 15.98 3.28 -11.12
CA GLY A 104 17.38 2.94 -10.88
C GLY A 104 17.69 2.94 -9.39
N THR A 105 18.49 1.98 -8.94
CA THR A 105 19.17 1.95 -7.65
C THR A 105 20.57 1.44 -7.87
N ASP A 106 21.47 1.54 -6.88
CA ASP A 106 22.81 0.96 -6.95
C ASP A 106 22.81 -0.57 -7.17
N PHE A 107 21.67 -1.23 -6.89
CA PHE A 107 21.55 -2.69 -6.96
C PHE A 107 20.82 -3.18 -8.22
N MET A 108 20.01 -2.33 -8.83
CA MET A 108 19.17 -2.72 -9.96
C MET A 108 18.70 -1.51 -10.75
N ASN A 109 18.45 -1.74 -12.04
CA ASN A 109 17.71 -0.81 -12.89
C ASN A 109 16.54 -1.56 -13.53
N ILE A 110 15.31 -1.10 -13.30
CA ILE A 110 14.11 -1.75 -13.78
C ILE A 110 13.32 -0.73 -14.57
N ARG A 111 12.93 -1.13 -15.79
CA ARG A 111 12.08 -0.33 -16.66
C ARG A 111 10.73 -0.98 -16.78
N TYR A 112 9.68 -0.20 -16.56
CA TYR A 112 8.29 -0.59 -16.71
C TYR A 112 7.66 0.24 -17.81
N GLU A 113 6.91 -0.40 -18.69
CA GLU A 113 6.09 0.29 -19.68
C GLU A 113 4.74 0.72 -19.06
N TRP A 114 4.10 1.75 -19.63
CA TRP A 114 2.84 2.25 -19.07
C TRP A 114 1.72 1.22 -19.08
N HIS A 115 1.70 0.31 -20.03
CA HIS A 115 0.69 -0.75 -20.10
C HIS A 115 0.79 -1.79 -18.97
N GLU A 116 1.92 -1.86 -18.26
CA GLU A 116 2.12 -2.75 -17.12
C GLU A 116 1.47 -2.21 -15.84
N PHE A 117 1.09 -0.92 -15.83
CA PHE A 117 0.38 -0.33 -14.71
C PHE A 117 -1.14 -0.33 -14.94
N SER A 118 -1.89 -0.54 -13.87
CA SER A 118 -3.36 -0.52 -13.91
C SER A 118 -3.95 0.81 -13.48
N ARG A 119 -3.28 1.51 -12.57
CA ARG A 119 -3.74 2.81 -12.05
C ARG A 119 -2.67 3.53 -11.25
N VAL A 120 -2.86 4.85 -11.14
CA VAL A 120 -2.13 5.72 -10.23
C VAL A 120 -3.05 6.22 -9.11
N ARG A 121 -2.48 6.44 -7.93
CA ARG A 121 -3.18 7.03 -6.78
C ARG A 121 -2.25 8.00 -6.07
N LYS A 122 -2.74 9.21 -5.79
CA LYS A 122 -2.10 10.16 -4.87
C LYS A 122 -2.74 10.03 -3.50
N LYS A 123 -1.97 9.64 -2.50
CA LYS A 123 -2.48 9.54 -1.13
C LYS A 123 -1.34 9.65 -0.11
N GLY A 124 -1.56 10.47 0.94
CA GLY A 124 -0.63 10.60 2.06
C GLY A 124 0.78 11.07 1.67
N GLY A 125 0.89 11.99 0.68
CA GLY A 125 2.17 12.49 0.20
C GLY A 125 2.94 11.50 -0.68
N LEU A 126 2.25 10.47 -1.21
CA LEU A 126 2.83 9.45 -2.07
C LEU A 126 2.03 9.30 -3.36
N ILE A 127 2.72 8.99 -4.43
CA ILE A 127 2.15 8.47 -5.66
C ILE A 127 2.39 6.97 -5.67
N LEU A 128 1.32 6.22 -5.82
CA LEU A 128 1.31 4.76 -5.86
C LEU A 128 0.90 4.30 -7.26
N LEU A 129 1.85 3.74 -8.01
CA LEU A 129 1.62 3.13 -9.32
C LEU A 129 1.37 1.64 -9.11
N GLN A 130 0.15 1.18 -9.36
CA GLN A 130 -0.22 -0.22 -9.18
C GLN A 130 0.09 -1.03 -10.43
N MET A 131 0.79 -2.16 -10.25
CA MET A 131 1.07 -3.08 -11.35
C MET A 131 -0.20 -3.82 -11.79
N LYS A 132 -0.35 -4.05 -13.10
CA LYS A 132 -1.49 -4.76 -13.69
C LYS A 132 -1.47 -6.26 -13.35
N ASN A 133 -0.30 -6.89 -13.50
CA ASN A 133 -0.12 -8.32 -13.32
C ASN A 133 0.04 -8.73 -11.84
N ALA A 134 0.35 -7.79 -10.96
CA ALA A 134 0.55 -8.03 -9.54
C ALA A 134 -0.13 -6.93 -8.72
N ARG A 135 -1.43 -7.10 -8.46
CA ARG A 135 -2.26 -6.09 -7.78
C ARG A 135 -1.79 -5.68 -6.38
N SER A 136 -0.92 -6.47 -5.76
CA SER A 136 -0.26 -6.16 -4.49
C SER A 136 1.07 -5.43 -4.66
N MET A 137 1.61 -5.32 -5.88
CA MET A 137 2.85 -4.62 -6.15
C MET A 137 2.57 -3.18 -6.58
N TYR A 138 3.31 -2.28 -5.95
CA TYR A 138 3.21 -0.84 -6.20
C TYR A 138 4.60 -0.25 -6.31
N GLN A 139 4.75 0.66 -7.27
CA GLN A 139 5.89 1.58 -7.26
C GLN A 139 5.51 2.82 -6.46
N ILE A 140 6.38 3.20 -5.53
CA ILE A 140 6.14 4.29 -4.58
C ILE A 140 7.03 5.46 -4.97
N ILE A 141 6.41 6.61 -5.23
CA ILE A 141 7.10 7.85 -5.54
C ILE A 141 6.70 8.88 -4.49
N PRO A 142 7.63 9.40 -3.68
CA PRO A 142 7.36 10.46 -2.73
C PRO A 142 7.03 11.78 -3.45
N VAL A 143 5.88 12.37 -3.15
CA VAL A 143 5.44 13.65 -3.76
C VAL A 143 6.43 14.78 -3.49
N ARG A 144 7.10 14.79 -2.33
CA ARG A 144 8.11 15.80 -1.98
C ARG A 144 9.28 15.88 -2.96
N LEU A 145 9.57 14.80 -3.69
CA LEU A 145 10.64 14.78 -4.69
C LEU A 145 10.25 15.45 -5.99
N LEU A 146 8.95 15.68 -6.22
CA LEU A 146 8.40 16.26 -7.43
C LEU A 146 8.20 17.79 -7.30
N GLY A 147 8.34 18.33 -6.10
CA GLY A 147 8.17 19.76 -5.86
C GLY A 147 6.79 20.29 -6.28
N THR A 148 6.77 21.44 -6.90
CA THR A 148 5.55 22.13 -7.37
C THR A 148 4.91 21.44 -8.60
N GLU A 149 5.64 20.59 -9.31
CA GLU A 149 5.19 19.92 -10.54
C GLU A 149 4.40 18.62 -10.27
N ALA A 150 4.23 18.25 -9.01
CA ALA A 150 3.64 16.98 -8.63
C ALA A 150 2.26 16.72 -9.27
N ASP A 151 1.39 17.73 -9.32
CA ASP A 151 0.05 17.58 -9.87
C ASP A 151 0.06 17.48 -11.41
N ALA A 152 0.95 18.21 -12.08
CA ALA A 152 1.16 18.10 -13.51
C ALA A 152 1.69 16.71 -13.89
N ILE A 153 2.67 16.20 -13.15
CA ILE A 153 3.24 14.87 -13.34
C ILE A 153 2.17 13.77 -13.15
N ILE A 154 1.32 13.91 -12.15
CA ILE A 154 0.22 12.95 -11.91
C ILE A 154 -0.78 12.96 -13.07
N ALA A 155 -1.17 14.15 -13.55
CA ALA A 155 -2.07 14.28 -14.68
C ALA A 155 -1.48 13.63 -15.95
N ASP A 156 -0.19 13.83 -16.20
CA ASP A 156 0.54 13.19 -17.29
C ASP A 156 0.55 11.66 -17.18
N ILE A 157 0.82 11.14 -15.99
CA ILE A 157 0.77 9.70 -15.72
C ILE A 157 -0.63 9.14 -15.96
N GLU A 158 -1.67 9.80 -15.46
CA GLU A 158 -3.07 9.38 -15.67
C GLU A 158 -3.44 9.36 -17.16
N HIS A 159 -3.02 10.37 -17.89
CA HIS A 159 -3.24 10.42 -19.34
C HIS A 159 -2.57 9.25 -20.07
N LYS A 160 -1.30 8.94 -19.72
CA LYS A 160 -0.57 7.80 -20.30
C LYS A 160 -1.22 6.47 -19.98
N LEU A 161 -1.66 6.27 -18.73
CA LEU A 161 -2.36 5.06 -18.33
C LEU A 161 -3.68 4.88 -19.09
N LYS A 162 -4.47 5.93 -19.28
CA LYS A 162 -5.71 5.86 -20.06
C LYS A 162 -5.43 5.48 -21.52
N LYS A 163 -4.40 6.08 -22.15
CA LYS A 163 -4.02 5.78 -23.51
C LYS A 163 -3.53 4.36 -23.68
N SER A 164 -2.72 3.84 -22.74
CA SER A 164 -2.20 2.47 -22.78
C SER A 164 -3.24 1.40 -22.51
N THR A 165 -4.39 1.75 -21.92
CA THR A 165 -5.50 0.80 -21.65
C THR A 165 -6.48 0.74 -22.82
N ALA A 166 -6.46 1.73 -23.71
CA ALA A 166 -7.33 1.83 -24.88
C ALA A 166 -6.71 1.18 -26.14
N SER A 167 -5.46 0.79 -26.09
CA SER A 167 -4.73 0.05 -27.13
C SER A 167 -4.74 -1.44 -26.83
#